data_e2feb6e11e62612a1adc20cf132fc5dd
#
_entry.id   e2feb6e11e62612a1adc20cf132fc5dd
#
_cell.length_a   1.000
_cell.length_b   1.000
_cell.length_c   1.000
_cell.angle_alpha   90.00
_cell.angle_beta   90.00
_cell.angle_gamma   90.00
#
_symmetry.space_group_name_H-M   'P 1'
#
loop_
_entity.id
_entity.type
_entity.pdbx_description
1 polymer ?
#
loop_
_entity_poly.entity_id
_entity_poly.type
_entity_poly.pdbx_seq_one_letter_code
_entity_poly.pdbx_strand_id
1 'polypeptide(L)'
;MNVATKPSSTFKLEAVHPDPSQAHKMPYAPAIKIVGACDLMFLSGATSSPLYHNHPHQDHEHVHPHSIEEQTRNAMNAIQSILDSVGASWRDVIKVTKYLTDFREADAMHKTMAAYFGDWLPASTTVCINQLSSPGARIELDMIVALPKSTTK
;
A
#
# COMPACT_ATOMS: atom_id res chain seq x y z
N MET A 1 0.66 19.54 18.80
CA MET A 1 1.59 18.64 18.06
C MET A 1 1.81 19.24 16.68
N ASN A 2 3.05 19.64 16.37
CA ASN A 2 3.39 20.21 15.07
C ASN A 2 3.26 19.10 14.00
N VAL A 3 2.22 19.23 13.16
CA VAL A 3 2.17 18.51 11.90
C VAL A 3 3.28 19.09 11.04
N ALA A 4 4.35 18.33 10.84
CA ALA A 4 5.40 18.71 9.91
C ALA A 4 4.76 18.87 8.53
N THR A 5 4.55 20.09 8.12
CA THR A 5 4.12 20.41 6.76
C THR A 5 5.26 20.04 5.82
N LYS A 6 5.04 19.05 4.96
CA LYS A 6 5.91 18.78 3.81
C LYS A 6 6.07 20.10 3.02
N PRO A 7 7.29 20.49 2.60
CA PRO A 7 7.47 21.71 1.85
C PRO A 7 6.67 21.63 0.57
N SER A 8 5.84 22.68 0.34
CA SER A 8 5.17 23.05 -0.90
C SER A 8 4.84 21.91 -1.86
N SER A 9 3.85 21.12 -1.53
CA SER A 9 3.29 20.17 -2.49
C SER A 9 2.46 20.94 -3.52
N THR A 10 2.66 20.65 -4.81
CA THR A 10 1.87 21.22 -5.92
C THR A 10 0.43 20.69 -5.91
N PHE A 11 0.10 19.82 -4.98
CA PHE A 11 -1.21 19.16 -4.85
C PHE A 11 -1.53 18.86 -3.39
N LYS A 12 -2.79 18.56 -3.12
CA LYS A 12 -3.25 17.99 -1.85
C LYS A 12 -4.13 16.76 -2.10
N LEU A 13 -4.16 15.87 -1.12
CA LEU A 13 -5.02 14.70 -1.08
C LEU A 13 -6.19 14.96 -0.14
N GLU A 14 -7.40 14.70 -0.61
CA GLU A 14 -8.64 14.85 0.15
C GLU A 14 -9.36 13.51 0.21
N ALA A 15 -9.59 12.99 1.42
CA ALA A 15 -10.50 11.86 1.60
C ALA A 15 -11.94 12.36 1.36
N VAL A 16 -12.68 11.64 0.54
CA VAL A 16 -14.06 11.98 0.18
C VAL A 16 -15.00 11.01 0.87
N HIS A 17 -15.86 11.53 1.74
CA HIS A 17 -16.92 10.78 2.40
C HIS A 17 -18.27 11.40 2.03
N PRO A 18 -19.24 10.60 1.51
CA PRO A 18 -20.60 11.09 1.26
C PRO A 18 -21.27 11.64 2.52
N ASP A 19 -20.99 11.02 3.66
CA ASP A 19 -21.37 11.51 4.99
C ASP A 19 -20.11 11.56 5.88
N PRO A 20 -19.48 12.74 6.05
CA PRO A 20 -18.29 12.87 6.86
C PRO A 20 -18.47 12.48 8.34
N SER A 21 -19.70 12.55 8.86
CA SER A 21 -19.99 12.17 10.27
C SER A 21 -19.78 10.66 10.50
N GLN A 22 -19.83 9.85 9.46
CA GLN A 22 -19.63 8.40 9.50
C GLN A 22 -18.19 7.98 9.19
N ALA A 23 -17.29 8.90 8.90
CA ALA A 23 -15.91 8.59 8.51
C ALA A 23 -15.19 7.72 9.55
N HIS A 24 -15.47 7.93 10.84
CA HIS A 24 -14.87 7.16 11.95
C HIS A 24 -15.22 5.66 11.93
N LYS A 25 -16.23 5.24 11.17
CA LYS A 25 -16.65 3.83 11.04
C LYS A 25 -15.90 3.09 9.93
N MET A 26 -15.13 3.80 9.12
CA MET A 26 -14.51 3.25 7.91
C MET A 26 -13.02 3.02 8.14
N PRO A 27 -12.50 1.80 7.89
CA PRO A 27 -11.06 1.51 7.92
C PRO A 27 -10.34 1.91 6.61
N TYR A 28 -11.01 2.65 5.73
CA TYR A 28 -10.51 3.18 4.45
C TYR A 28 -11.31 4.41 4.04
N ALA A 29 -10.75 5.25 3.19
CA ALA A 29 -11.52 6.31 2.55
C ALA A 29 -12.36 5.73 1.40
N PRO A 30 -13.65 6.09 1.29
CA PRO A 30 -14.47 5.69 0.12
C PRO A 30 -13.87 6.15 -1.20
N ALA A 31 -13.25 7.34 -1.22
CA ALA A 31 -12.47 7.84 -2.34
C ALA A 31 -11.38 8.79 -1.86
N ILE A 32 -10.32 8.91 -2.65
CA ILE A 32 -9.30 9.95 -2.53
C ILE A 32 -9.37 10.84 -3.76
N LYS A 33 -9.52 12.15 -3.53
CA LYS A 33 -9.48 13.17 -4.57
C LYS A 33 -8.12 13.86 -4.53
N ILE A 34 -7.50 13.97 -5.71
CA ILE A 34 -6.29 14.76 -5.90
C ILE A 34 -6.72 16.16 -6.36
N VAL A 35 -6.24 17.18 -5.68
CA VAL A 35 -6.47 18.60 -6.03
C VAL A 35 -5.14 19.25 -6.33
N GLY A 36 -4.96 19.67 -7.57
CA GLY A 36 -3.70 20.23 -8.08
C GLY A 36 -2.94 19.27 -8.98
N ALA A 37 -1.71 19.64 -9.37
CA ALA A 37 -0.88 18.87 -10.26
C ALA A 37 0.06 17.93 -9.48
N CYS A 38 0.06 16.66 -9.84
CA CYS A 38 0.95 15.65 -9.26
C CYS A 38 1.49 14.72 -10.35
N ASP A 39 2.53 13.98 -10.02
CA ASP A 39 2.96 12.80 -10.76
C ASP A 39 2.37 11.57 -10.08
N LEU A 40 2.05 10.53 -10.86
CA LEU A 40 1.56 9.27 -10.33
C LEU A 40 2.64 8.20 -10.48
N MET A 41 2.80 7.41 -9.43
CA MET A 41 3.64 6.22 -9.45
C MET A 41 2.76 5.00 -9.20
N PHE A 42 2.88 4.02 -10.07
CA PHE A 42 2.17 2.74 -10.00
C PHE A 42 3.16 1.67 -9.53
N LEU A 43 2.86 1.04 -8.41
CA LEU A 43 3.68 -0.04 -7.90
C LEU A 43 3.23 -1.37 -8.51
N SER A 44 4.18 -2.22 -8.84
CA SER A 44 3.91 -3.63 -9.12
C SER A 44 3.47 -4.35 -7.85
N GLY A 45 2.84 -5.51 -8.01
CA GLY A 45 2.42 -6.35 -6.89
C GLY A 45 3.60 -6.74 -6.01
N ALA A 46 3.47 -6.55 -4.70
CA ALA A 46 4.44 -6.94 -3.69
C ALA A 46 3.86 -8.08 -2.84
N THR A 47 4.58 -9.19 -2.80
CA THR A 47 4.32 -10.32 -1.89
C THR A 47 5.34 -10.31 -0.74
N SER A 48 5.39 -11.38 0.05
CA SER A 48 6.44 -11.54 1.06
C SER A 48 7.80 -11.96 0.47
N SER A 49 7.90 -12.15 -0.85
CA SER A 49 9.16 -12.41 -1.54
C SER A 49 10.07 -11.18 -1.54
N PRO A 50 11.39 -11.34 -1.66
CA PRO A 50 12.29 -10.22 -1.86
C PRO A 50 11.90 -9.38 -3.08
N LEU A 51 12.06 -8.05 -2.98
CA LEU A 51 11.78 -7.12 -4.07
C LEU A 51 12.61 -7.46 -5.33
N TYR A 52 13.89 -7.80 -5.13
CA TYR A 52 14.77 -8.26 -6.19
C TYR A 52 15.05 -9.74 -6.03
N HIS A 53 14.82 -10.50 -7.07
CA HIS A 53 15.03 -11.95 -7.12
C HIS A 53 15.50 -12.36 -8.52
N ASN A 54 16.00 -13.60 -8.64
CA ASN A 54 16.55 -14.10 -9.88
C ASN A 54 15.47 -14.52 -10.89
N HIS A 55 15.78 -14.42 -12.17
CA HIS A 55 15.02 -15.01 -13.27
C HIS A 55 15.95 -15.86 -14.14
N PRO A 56 15.72 -17.21 -14.24
CA PRO A 56 14.62 -17.97 -13.60
C PRO A 56 14.75 -17.99 -12.09
N HIS A 57 13.58 -18.14 -11.43
CA HIS A 57 13.46 -18.12 -9.98
C HIS A 57 14.26 -19.24 -9.32
N GLN A 58 14.81 -18.95 -8.14
CA GLN A 58 15.46 -19.93 -7.27
C GLN A 58 14.48 -20.34 -6.16
N ASP A 59 14.40 -21.61 -5.83
CA ASP A 59 13.43 -22.14 -4.86
C ASP A 59 13.49 -21.43 -3.51
N HIS A 60 14.68 -21.04 -3.04
CA HIS A 60 14.87 -20.35 -1.77
C HIS A 60 14.30 -18.92 -1.75
N GLU A 61 14.02 -18.31 -2.90
CA GLU A 61 13.42 -16.97 -3.02
C GLU A 61 11.89 -17.01 -2.87
N HIS A 62 11.28 -18.20 -2.89
CA HIS A 62 9.85 -18.42 -2.73
C HIS A 62 9.49 -19.02 -1.37
N VAL A 63 10.35 -18.87 -0.36
CA VAL A 63 10.06 -19.29 1.01
C VAL A 63 9.25 -18.20 1.70
N HIS A 64 7.97 -18.47 1.89
CA HIS A 64 7.06 -17.53 2.56
C HIS A 64 6.87 -17.91 4.02
N PRO A 65 6.79 -16.94 4.96
CA PRO A 65 6.43 -17.20 6.34
C PRO A 65 5.05 -17.85 6.47
N HIS A 66 4.85 -18.62 7.54
CA HIS A 66 3.53 -19.21 7.81
C HIS A 66 2.49 -18.19 8.27
N SER A 67 2.93 -17.15 8.97
CA SER A 67 2.04 -16.12 9.50
C SER A 67 1.68 -15.11 8.40
N ILE A 68 0.38 -14.81 8.28
CA ILE A 68 -0.08 -13.76 7.36
C ILE A 68 0.43 -12.39 7.77
N GLU A 69 0.60 -12.15 9.07
CA GLU A 69 1.16 -10.91 9.60
C GLU A 69 2.62 -10.72 9.14
N GLU A 70 3.41 -11.80 9.12
CA GLU A 70 4.79 -11.74 8.63
C GLU A 70 4.83 -11.57 7.11
N GLN A 71 3.98 -12.30 6.37
CA GLN A 71 3.87 -12.10 4.92
C GLN A 71 3.46 -10.66 4.59
N THR A 72 2.47 -10.11 5.31
CA THR A 72 2.04 -8.73 5.16
C THR A 72 3.17 -7.76 5.47
N ARG A 73 3.90 -7.96 6.57
CA ARG A 73 5.02 -7.13 6.98
C ARG A 73 6.13 -7.10 5.93
N ASN A 74 6.47 -8.26 5.37
CA ASN A 74 7.49 -8.35 4.33
C ASN A 74 7.07 -7.61 3.06
N ALA A 75 5.82 -7.77 2.62
CA ALA A 75 5.28 -7.02 1.48
C ALA A 75 5.28 -5.51 1.74
N MET A 76 4.84 -5.07 2.92
CA MET A 76 4.85 -3.65 3.31
C MET A 76 6.27 -3.08 3.39
N ASN A 77 7.25 -3.84 3.89
CA ASN A 77 8.65 -3.42 3.95
C ASN A 77 9.26 -3.28 2.55
N ALA A 78 8.92 -4.16 1.62
CA ALA A 78 9.33 -4.02 0.22
C ALA A 78 8.77 -2.74 -0.39
N ILE A 79 7.49 -2.44 -0.16
CA ILE A 79 6.86 -1.18 -0.59
C ILE A 79 7.50 0.03 0.09
N GLN A 80 7.80 -0.05 1.39
CA GLN A 80 8.49 1.03 2.12
C GLN A 80 9.81 1.40 1.44
N SER A 81 10.60 0.40 1.03
CA SER A 81 11.88 0.67 0.35
C SER A 81 11.70 1.38 -1.01
N ILE A 82 10.60 1.12 -1.71
CA ILE A 82 10.25 1.84 -2.95
C ILE A 82 9.85 3.28 -2.63
N LEU A 83 8.99 3.48 -1.64
CA LEU A 83 8.57 4.81 -1.21
C LEU A 83 9.77 5.67 -0.78
N ASP A 84 10.68 5.10 0.02
CA ASP A 84 11.88 5.77 0.51
C ASP A 84 12.79 6.19 -0.65
N SER A 85 12.91 5.37 -1.70
CA SER A 85 13.76 5.65 -2.85
C SER A 85 13.35 6.89 -3.65
N VAL A 86 12.10 7.32 -3.52
CA VAL A 86 11.54 8.51 -4.18
C VAL A 86 11.15 9.62 -3.19
N GLY A 87 11.49 9.46 -1.90
CA GLY A 87 11.14 10.42 -0.86
C GLY A 87 9.65 10.51 -0.56
N ALA A 88 8.89 9.45 -0.89
CA ALA A 88 7.48 9.33 -0.58
C ALA A 88 7.25 8.75 0.82
N SER A 89 6.02 8.81 1.27
CA SER A 89 5.55 8.23 2.54
C SER A 89 4.22 7.50 2.34
N TRP A 90 3.78 6.75 3.34
CA TRP A 90 2.46 6.10 3.33
C TRP A 90 1.30 7.09 3.13
N ARG A 91 1.49 8.37 3.49
CA ARG A 91 0.49 9.43 3.26
C ARG A 91 0.34 9.85 1.80
N ASP A 92 1.27 9.46 0.95
CA ASP A 92 1.22 9.72 -0.48
C ASP A 92 0.51 8.58 -1.25
N VAL A 93 0.24 7.44 -0.58
CA VAL A 93 -0.52 6.33 -1.15
C VAL A 93 -1.99 6.71 -1.26
N ILE A 94 -2.54 6.69 -2.47
CA ILE A 94 -3.93 7.08 -2.74
C ILE A 94 -4.86 5.89 -2.95
N LYS A 95 -4.30 4.76 -3.39
CA LYS A 95 -5.05 3.52 -3.65
C LYS A 95 -4.22 2.32 -3.24
N VAL A 96 -4.86 1.35 -2.61
CA VAL A 96 -4.30 0.02 -2.37
C VAL A 96 -5.29 -1.04 -2.83
N THR A 97 -4.80 -2.04 -3.57
CA THR A 97 -5.49 -3.28 -3.86
C THR A 97 -4.80 -4.40 -3.10
N LYS A 98 -5.58 -5.21 -2.42
CA LYS A 98 -5.12 -6.31 -1.58
C LYS A 98 -5.71 -7.60 -2.13
N TYR A 99 -4.85 -8.52 -2.50
CA TYR A 99 -5.21 -9.85 -2.97
C TYR A 99 -4.89 -10.85 -1.87
N LEU A 100 -5.88 -11.63 -1.44
CA LEU A 100 -5.72 -12.70 -0.45
C LEU A 100 -6.13 -14.04 -1.07
N THR A 101 -5.48 -15.11 -0.67
CA THR A 101 -5.90 -16.47 -1.02
C THR A 101 -6.83 -17.09 0.03
N ASP A 102 -6.88 -16.51 1.23
CA ASP A 102 -7.78 -16.92 2.30
C ASP A 102 -8.35 -15.68 3.02
N PHE A 103 -9.63 -15.43 2.83
CA PHE A 103 -10.27 -14.23 3.41
C PHE A 103 -10.39 -14.28 4.94
N ARG A 104 -10.24 -15.46 5.56
CA ARG A 104 -10.20 -15.60 7.03
C ARG A 104 -9.01 -14.86 7.66
N GLU A 105 -7.97 -14.58 6.87
CA GLU A 105 -6.77 -13.86 7.28
C GLU A 105 -6.89 -12.32 7.13
N ALA A 106 -8.02 -11.82 6.61
CA ALA A 106 -8.18 -10.40 6.29
C ALA A 106 -8.01 -9.47 7.49
N ASP A 107 -8.55 -9.83 8.65
CA ASP A 107 -8.46 -8.98 9.85
C ASP A 107 -7.01 -8.86 10.35
N ALA A 108 -6.27 -9.96 10.37
CA ALA A 108 -4.86 -9.98 10.77
C ALA A 108 -3.99 -9.16 9.80
N MET A 109 -4.24 -9.30 8.50
CA MET A 109 -3.62 -8.48 7.45
C MET A 109 -3.92 -7.00 7.66
N HIS A 110 -5.18 -6.61 7.81
CA HIS A 110 -5.58 -5.21 7.97
C HIS A 110 -4.96 -4.59 9.22
N LYS A 111 -4.94 -5.31 10.35
CA LYS A 111 -4.29 -4.87 11.58
C LYS A 111 -2.80 -4.61 11.39
N THR A 112 -2.13 -5.50 10.65
CA THR A 112 -0.70 -5.34 10.36
C THR A 112 -0.45 -4.13 9.46
N MET A 113 -1.24 -3.94 8.41
CA MET A 113 -1.13 -2.80 7.50
C MET A 113 -1.40 -1.45 8.20
N ALA A 114 -2.34 -1.41 9.14
CA ALA A 114 -2.69 -0.19 9.87
C ALA A 114 -1.49 0.42 10.61
N ALA A 115 -0.52 -0.39 11.05
CA ALA A 115 0.70 0.10 11.70
C ALA A 115 1.58 0.96 10.76
N TYR A 116 1.48 0.77 9.45
CA TYR A 116 2.22 1.53 8.45
C TYR A 116 1.49 2.82 8.05
N PHE A 117 0.19 2.74 7.84
CA PHE A 117 -0.61 3.89 7.40
C PHE A 117 -0.90 4.89 8.53
N GLY A 118 -0.92 4.45 9.80
CA GLY A 118 -1.29 5.30 10.93
C GLY A 118 -2.72 5.83 10.81
N ASP A 119 -2.87 7.14 10.82
CA ASP A 119 -4.16 7.84 10.67
C ASP A 119 -4.54 8.12 9.21
N TRP A 120 -3.66 7.82 8.25
CA TRP A 120 -3.96 7.94 6.83
C TRP A 120 -4.70 6.71 6.33
N LEU A 121 -5.81 6.91 5.64
CA LEU A 121 -6.67 5.85 5.11
C LEU A 121 -6.81 6.03 3.59
N PRO A 122 -6.03 5.30 2.78
CA PRO A 122 -6.17 5.34 1.32
C PRO A 122 -7.49 4.70 0.87
N ALA A 123 -7.89 4.97 -0.37
CA ALA A 123 -8.94 4.20 -1.02
C ALA A 123 -8.48 2.75 -1.16
N SER A 124 -9.34 1.79 -0.83
CA SER A 124 -8.94 0.40 -0.66
C SER A 124 -9.92 -0.57 -1.29
N THR A 125 -9.39 -1.66 -1.85
CA THR A 125 -10.16 -2.82 -2.32
C THR A 125 -9.47 -4.08 -1.81
N THR A 126 -10.25 -5.06 -1.33
CA THR A 126 -9.74 -6.38 -0.97
C THR A 126 -10.44 -7.43 -1.83
N VAL A 127 -9.68 -8.32 -2.42
CA VAL A 127 -10.16 -9.40 -3.28
C VAL A 127 -9.63 -10.73 -2.76
N CYS A 128 -10.49 -11.73 -2.67
CA CYS A 128 -10.06 -13.11 -2.44
C CYS A 128 -9.95 -13.83 -3.78
N ILE A 129 -8.81 -14.47 -4.01
CA ILE A 129 -8.45 -15.15 -5.25
C ILE A 129 -7.97 -16.57 -4.96
N ASN A 130 -7.93 -17.41 -5.96
CA ASN A 130 -7.56 -18.82 -5.78
C ASN A 130 -6.08 -19.00 -5.46
N GLN A 131 -5.20 -18.19 -6.07
CA GLN A 131 -3.76 -18.38 -6.01
C GLN A 131 -3.03 -17.13 -6.49
N LEU A 132 -1.86 -16.90 -5.94
CA LEU A 132 -0.87 -15.91 -6.41
C LEU A 132 0.19 -16.59 -7.26
N SER A 133 0.96 -15.80 -8.01
CA SER A 133 2.01 -16.30 -8.90
C SER A 133 3.17 -16.98 -8.18
N SER A 134 3.41 -16.61 -6.90
CA SER A 134 4.43 -17.23 -6.06
C SER A 134 3.81 -18.31 -5.16
N PRO A 135 4.19 -19.59 -5.30
CA PRO A 135 3.68 -20.66 -4.46
C PRO A 135 3.93 -20.41 -2.97
N GLY A 136 2.89 -20.50 -2.15
CA GLY A 136 2.96 -20.22 -0.71
C GLY A 136 2.73 -18.75 -0.32
N ALA A 137 2.74 -17.82 -1.26
CA ALA A 137 2.27 -16.46 -1.02
C ALA A 137 0.75 -16.48 -0.81
N ARG A 138 0.28 -15.82 0.25
CA ARG A 138 -1.16 -15.69 0.55
C ARG A 138 -1.66 -14.26 0.48
N ILE A 139 -0.74 -13.30 0.35
CA ILE A 139 -1.03 -11.88 0.16
C ILE A 139 -0.18 -11.30 -0.96
N GLU A 140 -0.80 -10.43 -1.75
CA GLU A 140 -0.14 -9.51 -2.67
C GLU A 140 -0.78 -8.14 -2.56
N LEU A 141 0.03 -7.10 -2.63
CA LEU A 141 -0.39 -5.71 -2.51
C LEU A 141 0.07 -4.94 -3.74
N ASP A 142 -0.82 -4.19 -4.38
CA ASP A 142 -0.43 -3.14 -5.31
C ASP A 142 -0.93 -1.77 -4.85
N MET A 143 -0.22 -0.73 -5.22
CA MET A 143 -0.53 0.63 -4.76
C MET A 143 -0.32 1.66 -5.86
N ILE A 144 -1.07 2.77 -5.73
CA ILE A 144 -0.88 3.97 -6.53
C ILE A 144 -0.51 5.09 -5.57
N VAL A 145 0.53 5.83 -5.91
CA VAL A 145 1.13 6.88 -5.08
C VAL A 145 1.08 8.20 -5.86
N ALA A 146 0.69 9.29 -5.18
CA ALA A 146 0.73 10.63 -5.73
C ALA A 146 1.97 11.35 -5.21
N LEU A 147 2.78 11.87 -6.11
CA LEU A 147 4.05 12.55 -5.82
C LEU A 147 3.98 14.03 -6.23
N PRO A 148 4.76 14.91 -5.59
CA PRO A 148 4.92 16.25 -6.07
C PRO A 148 5.33 16.27 -7.55
N LYS A 149 4.77 17.20 -8.31
CA LYS A 149 5.12 17.37 -9.73
C LYS A 149 6.61 17.56 -9.90
N SER A 150 7.22 16.72 -10.74
CA SER A 150 8.64 16.85 -11.08
C SER A 150 8.85 18.22 -11.75
N THR A 151 9.78 19.01 -11.20
CA THR A 151 10.25 20.21 -11.91
C THR A 151 11.23 19.74 -12.99
N THR A 152 10.75 19.66 -14.22
CA THR A 152 11.66 19.48 -15.37
C THR A 152 12.65 20.64 -15.39
N LYS A 153 13.93 20.35 -15.18
CA LYS A 153 15.00 21.31 -15.47
C LYS A 153 15.23 21.36 -16.97
#